data_f2caa5ba9aeb7ac3560ec33299a7837a
#
_entry.id   f2caa5ba9aeb7ac3560ec33299a7837a
#
_cell.length_a   1.000
_cell.length_b   1.000
_cell.length_c   1.000
_cell.angle_alpha   90.00
_cell.angle_beta   90.00
_cell.angle_gamma   90.00
#
_symmetry.space_group_name_H-M   'P 1'
#
loop_
_entity.id
_entity.type
_entity.pdbx_description
1 polymer ?
#
loop_
_entity_poly.entity_id
_entity_poly.type
_entity_poly.pdbx_seq_one_letter_code
_entity_poly.pdbx_strand_id
1 'polypeptide(L)'
;QRMQGWVEKLLALPGKETLVKAVAKAIPAYAMSYFDLTKKLCEEIGTLINRYWWSQQDKWDRWHWIGWEKLTKSKKDGGLGFRDLHIFNLAMLARQGWRILQEPDTLCARVLKARYFPKCSVLEAKAIGDMSYTWRSILKGVELLKEGIVWRIGTGEHVRIWEDPWIPNGTTRRPRTARGSVHIDKVSDLFDPYTENWDEELVKDLFCEEDVKEILAIPVRSGMDDQPSWHLDPRGVFSVKSAYHLGTSIRDASKNRDASSSTATPSYSKK
;
A
#
# COMPACT_ATOMS: atom_id res chain seq x y z
N GLN A 1 11.62 12.15 26.11
CA GLN A 1 12.24 11.82 27.41
C GLN A 1 13.08 10.54 27.38
N ARG A 2 12.62 9.40 26.78
CA ARG A 2 13.42 8.16 26.74
C ARG A 2 14.70 8.24 25.92
N MET A 3 14.78 9.13 24.94
CA MET A 3 16.00 9.32 24.14
C MET A 3 17.02 10.25 24.79
N GLN A 4 16.63 11.06 25.77
CA GLN A 4 17.52 12.01 26.47
C GLN A 4 18.47 11.37 27.48
N GLY A 5 18.30 10.11 27.83
CA GLY A 5 19.14 9.38 28.78
C GLY A 5 20.06 8.35 28.15
N TRP A 6 20.01 8.19 26.83
CA TRP A 6 20.88 7.26 26.17
C TRP A 6 22.30 7.84 26.08
N VAL A 7 23.29 7.01 26.36
CA VAL A 7 24.71 7.40 26.44
C VAL A 7 25.19 7.90 25.06
N GLU A 8 24.71 9.09 24.71
CA GLU A 8 24.86 9.73 23.40
C GLU A 8 26.31 10.10 23.11
N LYS A 9 27.09 10.28 24.20
CA LYS A 9 28.45 10.80 24.15
C LYS A 9 29.49 9.81 23.64
N LEU A 10 29.14 8.51 23.54
CA LEU A 10 30.09 7.44 23.23
C LEU A 10 29.79 6.67 21.93
N LEU A 11 28.65 6.92 21.29
CA LEU A 11 28.28 6.16 20.10
C LEU A 11 28.83 6.80 18.82
N ALA A 12 29.64 6.04 18.10
CA ALA A 12 30.03 6.36 16.72
C ALA A 12 28.80 6.33 15.79
N LEU A 13 28.89 6.97 14.61
CA LEU A 13 27.79 7.02 13.63
C LEU A 13 27.13 5.66 13.32
N PRO A 14 27.86 4.54 13.14
CA PRO A 14 27.25 3.22 12.93
C PRO A 14 26.42 2.76 14.14
N GLY A 15 26.85 3.06 15.36
CA GLY A 15 26.10 2.77 16.59
C GLY A 15 24.79 3.56 16.67
N LYS A 16 24.82 4.84 16.30
CA LYS A 16 23.61 5.67 16.19
C LYS A 16 22.64 5.15 15.12
N GLU A 17 23.15 4.73 13.94
CA GLU A 17 22.32 4.13 12.88
C GLU A 17 21.58 2.90 13.41
N THR A 18 22.31 2.00 14.07
CA THR A 18 21.73 0.79 14.66
C THR A 18 20.67 1.11 15.70
N LEU A 19 20.97 2.04 16.61
CA LEU A 19 20.04 2.45 17.67
C LEU A 19 18.75 3.07 17.11
N VAL A 20 18.86 3.97 16.13
CA VAL A 20 17.70 4.55 15.44
C VAL A 20 16.88 3.48 14.76
N LYS A 21 17.52 2.54 14.05
CA LYS A 21 16.82 1.50 13.31
C LYS A 21 16.16 0.45 14.20
N ALA A 22 16.84 0.01 15.25
CA ALA A 22 16.38 -1.07 16.10
C ALA A 22 15.45 -0.59 17.24
N VAL A 23 15.70 0.56 17.82
CA VAL A 23 14.99 1.01 19.03
C VAL A 23 14.05 2.17 18.78
N ALA A 24 14.54 3.29 18.22
CA ALA A 24 13.71 4.48 18.07
C ALA A 24 12.48 4.22 17.19
N LYS A 25 12.63 3.40 16.14
CA LYS A 25 11.52 3.00 15.25
C LYS A 25 10.60 1.93 15.83
N ALA A 26 11.07 1.15 16.80
CA ALA A 26 10.26 0.12 17.44
C ALA A 26 9.30 0.69 18.48
N ILE A 27 9.64 1.82 19.12
CA ILE A 27 8.81 2.43 20.16
C ILE A 27 7.38 2.72 19.70
N PRO A 28 7.13 3.39 18.56
CA PRO A 28 5.78 3.68 18.10
C PRO A 28 5.13 2.49 17.38
N ALA A 29 5.86 1.41 17.03
CA ALA A 29 5.38 0.36 16.15
C ALA A 29 4.12 -0.34 16.68
N TYR A 30 3.98 -0.53 17.99
CA TYR A 30 2.77 -1.11 18.56
C TYR A 30 1.56 -0.21 18.33
N ALA A 31 1.66 1.08 18.64
CA ALA A 31 0.57 2.03 18.39
C ALA A 31 0.25 2.15 16.90
N MET A 32 1.27 2.15 16.04
CA MET A 32 1.14 2.18 14.58
C MET A 32 0.41 0.97 14.00
N SER A 33 0.38 -0.16 14.70
CA SER A 33 -0.32 -1.36 14.26
C SER A 33 -1.84 -1.24 14.33
N TYR A 34 -2.36 -0.32 15.13
CA TYR A 34 -3.80 -0.20 15.39
C TYR A 34 -4.35 1.21 15.19
N PHE A 35 -3.48 2.22 15.25
CA PHE A 35 -3.88 3.61 15.20
C PHE A 35 -3.15 4.36 14.09
N ASP A 36 -3.90 5.18 13.37
CA ASP A 36 -3.34 6.14 12.43
C ASP A 36 -2.71 7.30 13.20
N LEU A 37 -1.39 7.40 13.11
CA LEU A 37 -0.67 8.55 13.67
C LEU A 37 -0.77 9.73 12.70
N THR A 38 -1.12 10.89 13.24
CA THR A 38 -1.20 12.10 12.42
C THR A 38 0.14 12.38 11.73
N LYS A 39 0.08 12.91 10.51
CA LYS A 39 1.27 13.27 9.75
C LYS A 39 2.20 14.20 10.56
N LYS A 40 1.61 15.17 11.28
CA LYS A 40 2.35 16.08 12.17
C LYS A 40 3.13 15.33 13.25
N LEU A 41 2.53 14.37 13.93
CA LEU A 41 3.21 13.57 14.95
C LEU A 41 4.36 12.74 14.36
N CYS A 42 4.13 12.15 13.18
CA CYS A 42 5.19 11.41 12.45
C CYS A 42 6.36 12.32 12.08
N GLU A 43 6.09 13.55 11.65
CA GLU A 43 7.10 14.58 11.36
C GLU A 43 7.85 15.04 12.63
N GLU A 44 7.16 15.25 13.72
CA GLU A 44 7.78 15.58 15.04
C GLU A 44 8.72 14.46 15.50
N ILE A 45 8.30 13.21 15.44
CA ILE A 45 9.15 12.05 15.75
C ILE A 45 10.34 11.98 14.78
N GLY A 46 10.13 12.18 13.49
CA GLY A 46 11.18 12.25 12.48
C GLY A 46 12.21 13.34 12.78
N THR A 47 11.75 14.52 13.21
CA THR A 47 12.60 15.63 13.61
C THR A 47 13.44 15.28 14.84
N LEU A 48 12.88 14.61 15.84
CA LEU A 48 13.62 14.15 17.03
C LEU A 48 14.70 13.13 16.64
N ILE A 49 14.39 12.18 15.75
CA ILE A 49 15.36 11.20 15.25
C ILE A 49 16.46 11.91 14.46
N ASN A 50 16.10 12.89 13.62
CA ASN A 50 17.05 13.64 12.83
C ASN A 50 18.01 14.48 13.74
N ARG A 51 17.47 15.15 14.75
CA ARG A 51 18.29 15.85 15.75
C ARG A 51 19.25 14.89 16.46
N TYR A 52 18.77 13.73 16.90
CA TYR A 52 19.60 12.71 17.51
C TYR A 52 20.71 12.23 16.56
N TRP A 53 20.41 12.01 15.30
CA TRP A 53 21.40 11.59 14.29
C TRP A 53 22.55 12.60 14.16
N TRP A 54 22.22 13.89 14.10
CA TRP A 54 23.20 14.96 13.92
C TRP A 54 23.81 15.46 15.23
N SER A 55 23.33 15.06 16.41
CA SER A 55 23.89 15.45 17.70
C SER A 55 25.33 14.92 17.85
N GLN A 56 26.22 15.77 18.31
CA GLN A 56 27.58 15.41 18.77
C GLN A 56 27.82 16.11 20.12
N GLN A 57 28.53 15.41 21.03
CA GLN A 57 28.97 15.91 22.32
C GLN A 57 28.52 17.34 22.67
N ASP A 58 27.46 17.47 23.48
CA ASP A 58 26.94 18.71 24.07
C ASP A 58 26.38 19.80 23.15
N LYS A 59 26.28 19.61 21.84
CA LYS A 59 25.66 20.57 20.90
C LYS A 59 24.49 19.93 20.15
N TRP A 60 23.27 20.24 20.57
CA TRP A 60 22.01 19.79 19.96
C TRP A 60 21.68 20.53 18.66
N ASP A 61 22.28 21.69 18.40
CA ASP A 61 22.04 22.55 17.24
C ASP A 61 23.25 22.52 16.30
N ARG A 62 23.23 21.55 15.37
CA ARG A 62 24.17 21.53 14.25
C ARG A 62 23.45 21.61 12.92
N TRP A 63 24.15 22.15 11.94
CA TRP A 63 23.74 22.18 10.55
C TRP A 63 23.39 20.78 10.06
N HIS A 64 22.14 20.62 9.57
CA HIS A 64 21.68 19.38 8.96
C HIS A 64 22.18 19.33 7.52
N TRP A 65 23.32 18.68 7.28
CA TRP A 65 23.93 18.56 5.94
C TRP A 65 23.02 17.88 4.92
N ILE A 66 22.14 17.01 5.36
CA ILE A 66 21.26 16.20 4.53
C ILE A 66 19.84 16.28 5.10
N GLY A 67 18.89 16.66 4.28
CA GLY A 67 17.48 16.70 4.67
C GLY A 67 16.92 15.31 5.01
N TRP A 68 15.92 15.27 5.89
CA TRP A 68 15.28 14.04 6.37
C TRP A 68 14.77 13.15 5.21
N GLU A 69 14.20 13.75 4.17
CA GLU A 69 13.73 13.02 2.98
C GLU A 69 14.84 12.21 2.30
N LYS A 70 16.06 12.75 2.24
CA LYS A 70 17.19 12.03 1.67
C LYS A 70 17.69 10.92 2.58
N LEU A 71 17.63 11.12 3.91
CA LEU A 71 17.99 10.10 4.89
C LEU A 71 17.02 8.91 4.88
N THR A 72 15.74 9.15 4.51
CA THR A 72 14.74 8.09 4.40
C THR A 72 14.84 7.26 3.13
N LYS A 73 15.56 7.73 2.10
CA LYS A 73 15.80 6.94 0.89
C LYS A 73 16.60 5.68 1.18
N SER A 74 16.52 4.70 0.28
CA SER A 74 17.29 3.46 0.42
C SER A 74 18.80 3.74 0.35
N LYS A 75 19.63 2.84 0.87
CA LYS A 75 21.10 2.96 0.74
C LYS A 75 21.54 2.96 -0.72
N LYS A 76 20.81 2.26 -1.60
CA LYS A 76 21.07 2.23 -3.06
C LYS A 76 20.86 3.60 -3.71
N ASP A 77 19.92 4.40 -3.16
CA ASP A 77 19.56 5.73 -3.65
C ASP A 77 20.29 6.85 -2.87
N GLY A 78 21.37 6.51 -2.18
CA GLY A 78 22.21 7.46 -1.43
C GLY A 78 21.61 7.93 -0.10
N GLY A 79 20.60 7.22 0.43
CA GLY A 79 20.04 7.45 1.77
C GLY A 79 20.63 6.53 2.84
N LEU A 80 20.15 6.66 4.07
CA LEU A 80 20.49 5.77 5.19
C LEU A 80 19.46 4.65 5.41
N GLY A 81 18.34 4.67 4.68
CA GLY A 81 17.23 3.75 4.85
C GLY A 81 16.46 3.99 6.15
N PHE A 82 16.43 5.22 6.63
CA PHE A 82 15.48 5.60 7.68
C PHE A 82 14.07 5.57 7.09
N ARG A 83 13.12 5.04 7.88
CA ARG A 83 11.74 4.91 7.38
C ARG A 83 10.98 6.21 7.54
N ASP A 84 10.18 6.55 6.53
CA ASP A 84 9.08 7.49 6.68
C ASP A 84 8.03 6.87 7.61
N LEU A 85 7.81 7.49 8.77
CA LEU A 85 6.94 6.91 9.80
C LEU A 85 5.47 6.91 9.39
N HIS A 86 5.03 7.90 8.62
CA HIS A 86 3.65 7.96 8.18
C HIS A 86 3.33 6.83 7.20
N ILE A 87 4.18 6.63 6.18
CA ILE A 87 4.01 5.52 5.23
C ILE A 87 4.17 4.16 5.93
N PHE A 88 5.09 4.07 6.89
CA PHE A 88 5.26 2.85 7.67
C PHE A 88 4.02 2.54 8.51
N ASN A 89 3.39 3.55 9.10
CA ASN A 89 2.12 3.40 9.82
C ASN A 89 1.01 2.89 8.90
N LEU A 90 0.85 3.47 7.70
CA LEU A 90 -0.13 2.98 6.72
C LEU A 90 0.12 1.51 6.33
N ALA A 91 1.38 1.12 6.14
CA ALA A 91 1.74 -0.27 5.83
C ALA A 91 1.43 -1.24 7.00
N MET A 92 1.59 -0.79 8.25
CA MET A 92 1.21 -1.56 9.44
C MET A 92 -0.31 -1.72 9.57
N LEU A 93 -1.06 -0.68 9.26
CA LEU A 93 -2.53 -0.70 9.23
C LEU A 93 -3.06 -1.56 8.07
N ALA A 94 -2.42 -1.50 6.90
CA ALA A 94 -2.73 -2.36 5.76
C ALA A 94 -2.60 -3.86 6.12
N ARG A 95 -1.63 -4.22 6.96
CA ARG A 95 -1.49 -5.58 7.50
C ARG A 95 -2.73 -6.03 8.26
N GLN A 96 -3.39 -5.14 9.00
CA GLN A 96 -4.63 -5.50 9.71
C GLN A 96 -5.78 -5.73 8.72
N GLY A 97 -5.91 -4.87 7.70
CA GLY A 97 -6.86 -5.09 6.60
C GLY A 97 -6.62 -6.41 5.87
N TRP A 98 -5.35 -6.74 5.59
CA TRP A 98 -4.97 -8.03 4.99
C TRP A 98 -5.36 -9.22 5.85
N ARG A 99 -5.13 -9.18 7.17
CA ARG A 99 -5.54 -10.26 8.09
C ARG A 99 -7.04 -10.48 8.10
N ILE A 100 -7.83 -9.40 8.14
CA ILE A 100 -9.29 -9.50 8.09
C ILE A 100 -9.75 -10.13 6.77
N LEU A 101 -9.06 -9.85 5.66
CA LEU A 101 -9.37 -10.37 4.35
C LEU A 101 -9.01 -11.86 4.20
N GLN A 102 -7.86 -12.29 4.73
CA GLN A 102 -7.38 -13.67 4.64
C GLN A 102 -8.00 -14.61 5.67
N GLU A 103 -8.35 -14.08 6.84
CA GLU A 103 -8.86 -14.86 7.97
C GLU A 103 -10.25 -14.33 8.41
N PRO A 104 -11.29 -14.43 7.56
CA PRO A 104 -12.61 -13.86 7.81
C PRO A 104 -13.34 -14.49 9.01
N ASP A 105 -12.97 -15.72 9.39
CA ASP A 105 -13.61 -16.48 10.47
C ASP A 105 -13.06 -16.17 11.86
N THR A 106 -11.97 -15.41 11.95
CA THR A 106 -11.43 -14.99 13.24
C THR A 106 -12.44 -14.12 13.99
N LEU A 107 -12.48 -14.24 15.33
CA LEU A 107 -13.39 -13.47 16.16
C LEU A 107 -13.32 -11.96 15.86
N CYS A 108 -12.11 -11.43 15.69
CA CYS A 108 -11.90 -10.04 15.38
C CYS A 108 -12.53 -9.65 14.02
N ALA A 109 -12.28 -10.43 12.96
CA ALA A 109 -12.84 -10.20 11.64
C ALA A 109 -14.37 -10.28 11.64
N ARG A 110 -14.94 -11.28 12.32
CA ARG A 110 -16.41 -11.45 12.46
C ARG A 110 -17.06 -10.28 13.18
N VAL A 111 -16.50 -9.82 14.30
CA VAL A 111 -17.03 -8.66 15.03
C VAL A 111 -16.97 -7.39 14.20
N LEU A 112 -15.83 -7.14 13.53
CA LEU A 112 -15.68 -5.96 12.67
C LEU A 112 -16.61 -6.02 11.46
N LYS A 113 -16.76 -7.19 10.84
CA LYS A 113 -17.69 -7.42 9.71
C LYS A 113 -19.13 -7.13 10.12
N ALA A 114 -19.59 -7.72 11.21
CA ALA A 114 -20.96 -7.55 11.69
C ALA A 114 -21.29 -6.07 11.98
N ARG A 115 -20.32 -5.29 12.49
CA ARG A 115 -20.53 -3.91 12.87
C ARG A 115 -20.36 -2.91 11.72
N TYR A 116 -19.37 -3.07 10.85
CA TYR A 116 -18.94 -2.02 9.94
C TYR A 116 -19.14 -2.32 8.45
N PHE A 117 -19.15 -3.62 8.04
CA PHE A 117 -19.28 -4.02 6.64
C PHE A 117 -20.05 -5.34 6.46
N PRO A 118 -21.28 -5.48 6.99
CA PRO A 118 -22.01 -6.76 7.04
C PRO A 118 -22.34 -7.34 5.66
N LYS A 119 -22.45 -6.49 4.62
CA LYS A 119 -22.94 -6.87 3.28
C LYS A 119 -21.86 -6.82 2.18
N CYS A 120 -20.63 -6.45 2.51
CA CYS A 120 -19.56 -6.27 1.52
C CYS A 120 -18.22 -6.83 2.02
N SER A 121 -17.20 -6.77 1.19
CA SER A 121 -15.82 -7.08 1.57
C SER A 121 -15.20 -5.94 2.40
N VAL A 122 -14.16 -6.24 3.17
CA VAL A 122 -13.34 -5.22 3.85
C VAL A 122 -12.75 -4.20 2.86
N LEU A 123 -12.47 -4.63 1.62
CA LEU A 123 -11.98 -3.76 0.56
C LEU A 123 -13.00 -2.71 0.10
N GLU A 124 -14.29 -3.02 0.21
CA GLU A 124 -15.39 -2.14 -0.17
C GLU A 124 -15.94 -1.32 0.99
N ALA A 125 -15.46 -1.61 2.20
CA ALA A 125 -15.92 -0.95 3.42
C ALA A 125 -15.68 0.57 3.34
N LYS A 126 -16.74 1.34 3.60
CA LYS A 126 -16.72 2.80 3.57
C LYS A 126 -16.72 3.39 4.98
N ALA A 127 -16.21 4.60 5.08
CA ALA A 127 -16.28 5.37 6.30
C ALA A 127 -17.74 5.72 6.64
N ILE A 128 -18.18 5.33 7.83
CA ILE A 128 -19.52 5.65 8.38
C ILE A 128 -19.32 6.58 9.58
N GLY A 129 -20.26 7.52 9.80
CA GLY A 129 -20.11 8.59 10.78
C GLY A 129 -19.74 8.13 12.21
N ASP A 130 -20.37 7.06 12.70
CA ASP A 130 -20.17 6.52 14.07
C ASP A 130 -19.25 5.29 14.06
N MET A 131 -17.98 5.49 13.76
CA MET A 131 -17.00 4.41 13.82
C MET A 131 -15.89 4.68 14.82
N SER A 132 -15.36 3.59 15.42
CA SER A 132 -14.22 3.67 16.31
C SER A 132 -12.99 4.24 15.60
N TYR A 133 -12.14 4.92 16.37
CA TYR A 133 -10.88 5.45 15.85
C TYR A 133 -10.00 4.34 15.26
N THR A 134 -9.96 3.17 15.88
CA THR A 134 -9.22 1.99 15.38
C THR A 134 -9.72 1.54 14.01
N TRP A 135 -11.04 1.43 13.82
CA TRP A 135 -11.59 1.04 12.52
C TRP A 135 -11.30 2.07 11.44
N ARG A 136 -11.46 3.34 11.76
CA ARG A 136 -11.10 4.45 10.86
C ARG A 136 -9.62 4.40 10.45
N SER A 137 -8.76 4.02 11.39
CA SER A 137 -7.33 3.84 11.13
C SER A 137 -7.07 2.68 10.18
N ILE A 138 -7.71 1.52 10.42
CA ILE A 138 -7.58 0.34 9.56
C ILE A 138 -8.04 0.67 8.13
N LEU A 139 -9.14 1.39 7.95
CA LEU A 139 -9.62 1.79 6.63
C LEU A 139 -8.57 2.59 5.83
N LYS A 140 -7.79 3.47 6.47
CA LYS A 140 -6.68 4.15 5.78
C LYS A 140 -5.60 3.17 5.31
N GLY A 141 -5.33 2.13 6.09
CA GLY A 141 -4.45 1.04 5.65
C GLY A 141 -5.04 0.22 4.50
N VAL A 142 -6.36 0.02 4.49
CA VAL A 142 -7.07 -0.68 3.41
C VAL A 142 -6.95 0.07 2.09
N GLU A 143 -6.92 1.40 2.08
CA GLU A 143 -6.67 2.16 0.85
C GLU A 143 -5.30 1.82 0.24
N LEU A 144 -4.24 1.73 1.06
CA LEU A 144 -2.94 1.28 0.58
C LEU A 144 -2.96 -0.20 0.14
N LEU A 145 -3.75 -1.03 0.82
CA LEU A 145 -3.91 -2.44 0.46
C LEU A 145 -4.52 -2.61 -0.93
N LYS A 146 -5.54 -1.83 -1.28
CA LYS A 146 -6.18 -1.83 -2.60
C LYS A 146 -5.20 -1.57 -3.74
N GLU A 147 -4.21 -0.73 -3.49
CA GLU A 147 -3.18 -0.40 -4.48
C GLU A 147 -2.18 -1.54 -4.75
N GLY A 148 -2.18 -2.58 -3.96
CA GLY A 148 -1.24 -3.70 -4.12
C GLY A 148 -1.90 -5.08 -4.26
N ILE A 149 -3.22 -5.15 -4.20
CA ILE A 149 -3.95 -6.41 -4.32
C ILE A 149 -4.16 -6.81 -5.78
N VAL A 150 -4.22 -8.12 -6.02
CA VAL A 150 -4.64 -8.74 -7.29
C VAL A 150 -5.45 -9.99 -6.97
N TRP A 151 -6.52 -10.23 -7.71
CA TRP A 151 -7.29 -11.46 -7.56
C TRP A 151 -6.64 -12.59 -8.35
N ARG A 152 -6.44 -13.72 -7.71
CA ARG A 152 -6.15 -15.00 -8.38
C ARG A 152 -7.47 -15.64 -8.71
N ILE A 153 -7.66 -15.85 -10.00
CA ILE A 153 -8.92 -16.38 -10.52
C ILE A 153 -8.99 -17.87 -10.25
N GLY A 154 -10.10 -18.28 -9.66
CA GLY A 154 -10.54 -19.65 -9.50
C GLY A 154 -11.79 -19.89 -10.35
N THR A 155 -12.98 -19.85 -9.71
CA THR A 155 -14.27 -19.94 -10.41
C THR A 155 -14.66 -18.66 -11.14
N GLY A 156 -14.08 -17.52 -10.81
CA GLY A 156 -14.40 -16.20 -11.37
C GLY A 156 -15.74 -15.62 -10.92
N GLU A 157 -16.45 -16.28 -10.02
CA GLU A 157 -17.81 -15.86 -9.58
C GLU A 157 -17.80 -14.64 -8.67
N HIS A 158 -16.71 -14.39 -7.97
CA HIS A 158 -16.59 -13.30 -6.99
C HIS A 158 -15.83 -12.08 -7.50
N VAL A 159 -15.24 -12.18 -8.71
CA VAL A 159 -14.40 -11.12 -9.29
C VAL A 159 -15.14 -10.42 -10.42
N ARG A 160 -15.26 -9.09 -10.32
CA ARG A 160 -15.89 -8.25 -11.35
C ARG A 160 -14.84 -7.84 -12.38
N ILE A 161 -15.15 -8.04 -13.65
CA ILE A 161 -14.23 -7.80 -14.77
C ILE A 161 -13.67 -6.38 -14.76
N TRP A 162 -14.55 -5.38 -14.63
CA TRP A 162 -14.20 -3.97 -14.85
C TRP A 162 -13.75 -3.24 -13.58
N GLU A 163 -14.12 -3.74 -12.41
CA GLU A 163 -13.94 -3.04 -11.14
C GLU A 163 -12.83 -3.61 -10.28
N ASP A 164 -12.62 -4.92 -10.34
CA ASP A 164 -11.65 -5.58 -9.49
C ASP A 164 -10.27 -5.72 -10.17
N PRO A 165 -9.17 -5.68 -9.43
CA PRO A 165 -7.84 -5.86 -9.97
C PRO A 165 -7.53 -7.35 -10.10
N TRP A 166 -7.60 -7.92 -11.29
CA TRP A 166 -7.36 -9.35 -11.54
C TRP A 166 -6.35 -9.65 -12.65
N ILE A 167 -6.02 -8.66 -13.48
CA ILE A 167 -4.98 -8.79 -14.50
C ILE A 167 -3.62 -8.51 -13.85
N PRO A 168 -2.66 -9.45 -13.84
CA PRO A 168 -1.41 -9.29 -13.08
C PRO A 168 -0.49 -8.20 -13.60
N ASN A 169 -0.70 -7.74 -14.83
CA ASN A 169 0.12 -6.73 -15.48
C ASN A 169 -0.51 -5.33 -15.41
N GLY A 170 0.30 -4.31 -15.67
CA GLY A 170 -0.14 -2.92 -15.67
C GLY A 170 -0.24 -2.29 -14.28
N THR A 171 -0.52 -0.99 -14.28
CA THR A 171 -0.55 -0.17 -13.06
C THR A 171 -1.84 -0.38 -12.28
N THR A 172 -2.98 -0.52 -12.98
CA THR A 172 -4.30 -0.65 -12.37
C THR A 172 -4.69 -2.09 -12.08
N ARG A 173 -4.06 -3.05 -12.73
CA ARG A 173 -4.39 -4.49 -12.71
C ARG A 173 -5.83 -4.79 -13.14
N ARG A 174 -6.39 -3.90 -13.95
CA ARG A 174 -7.73 -3.97 -14.55
C ARG A 174 -7.60 -3.89 -16.05
N PRO A 175 -8.64 -4.33 -16.80
CA PRO A 175 -8.65 -4.15 -18.25
C PRO A 175 -8.40 -2.69 -18.63
N ARG A 176 -7.62 -2.47 -19.69
CA ARG A 176 -7.43 -1.16 -20.33
C ARG A 176 -8.63 -0.84 -21.22
N THR A 177 -9.27 -1.87 -21.71
CA THR A 177 -10.47 -1.78 -22.51
C THR A 177 -11.60 -1.14 -21.72
N ALA A 178 -12.21 -0.10 -22.28
CA ALA A 178 -13.35 0.55 -21.63
C ALA A 178 -14.57 -0.39 -21.64
N ARG A 179 -15.33 -0.39 -20.55
CA ARG A 179 -16.61 -1.13 -20.47
C ARG A 179 -17.54 -0.62 -21.57
N GLY A 180 -17.82 -1.46 -22.57
CA GLY A 180 -18.81 -1.18 -23.59
C GLY A 180 -20.25 -1.38 -23.08
N SER A 181 -21.21 -1.50 -24.01
CA SER A 181 -22.61 -1.81 -23.71
C SER A 181 -22.89 -3.27 -23.34
N VAL A 182 -21.84 -4.04 -23.05
CA VAL A 182 -21.92 -5.48 -22.78
C VAL A 182 -22.40 -5.72 -21.35
N HIS A 183 -23.33 -6.65 -21.17
CA HIS A 183 -23.93 -7.02 -19.89
C HIS A 183 -23.14 -8.10 -19.11
N ILE A 184 -21.89 -8.31 -19.47
CA ILE A 184 -20.98 -9.22 -18.79
C ILE A 184 -20.31 -8.49 -17.64
N ASP A 185 -20.38 -9.05 -16.44
CA ASP A 185 -19.91 -8.38 -15.22
C ASP A 185 -18.86 -9.17 -14.45
N LYS A 186 -18.97 -10.50 -14.42
CA LYS A 186 -18.09 -11.39 -13.67
C LYS A 186 -17.07 -12.08 -14.58
N VAL A 187 -15.91 -12.39 -13.99
CA VAL A 187 -14.86 -13.13 -14.71
C VAL A 187 -15.33 -14.54 -15.12
N SER A 188 -16.21 -15.16 -14.34
CA SER A 188 -16.86 -16.44 -14.70
C SER A 188 -17.60 -16.38 -16.03
N ASP A 189 -18.11 -15.22 -16.44
CA ASP A 189 -18.83 -15.04 -17.70
C ASP A 189 -17.90 -15.10 -18.92
N LEU A 190 -16.58 -15.07 -18.69
CA LEU A 190 -15.54 -15.19 -19.73
C LEU A 190 -15.05 -16.63 -19.92
N PHE A 191 -15.61 -17.59 -19.18
CA PHE A 191 -15.25 -18.99 -19.30
C PHE A 191 -16.20 -19.75 -20.25
N ASP A 192 -15.63 -20.65 -21.02
CA ASP A 192 -16.38 -21.64 -21.75
C ASP A 192 -17.01 -22.63 -20.73
N PRO A 193 -18.35 -22.79 -20.74
CA PRO A 193 -19.06 -23.63 -19.76
C PRO A 193 -18.76 -25.13 -19.90
N TYR A 194 -18.17 -25.56 -21.01
CA TYR A 194 -17.84 -26.98 -21.24
C TYR A 194 -16.41 -27.34 -20.87
N THR A 195 -15.47 -26.41 -21.10
CA THR A 195 -14.04 -26.64 -20.85
C THR A 195 -13.57 -26.08 -19.52
N GLU A 196 -14.38 -25.24 -18.86
CA GLU A 196 -14.02 -24.47 -17.66
C GLU A 196 -12.72 -23.64 -17.84
N ASN A 197 -12.42 -23.28 -19.08
CA ASN A 197 -11.27 -22.47 -19.48
C ASN A 197 -11.73 -21.16 -20.09
N TRP A 198 -10.79 -20.28 -20.43
CA TRP A 198 -11.11 -19.04 -21.12
C TRP A 198 -11.82 -19.32 -22.45
N ASP A 199 -12.95 -18.64 -22.70
CA ASP A 199 -13.55 -18.53 -24.02
C ASP A 199 -12.72 -17.54 -24.84
N GLU A 200 -11.80 -18.08 -25.66
CA GLU A 200 -10.88 -17.27 -26.44
C GLU A 200 -11.57 -16.35 -27.45
N GLU A 201 -12.68 -16.79 -28.07
CA GLU A 201 -13.41 -15.99 -29.04
C GLU A 201 -14.07 -14.81 -28.35
N LEU A 202 -14.77 -15.05 -27.23
CA LEU A 202 -15.40 -14.02 -26.43
C LEU A 202 -14.40 -13.02 -25.90
N VAL A 203 -13.24 -13.50 -25.40
CA VAL A 203 -12.18 -12.61 -24.86
C VAL A 203 -11.59 -11.73 -25.98
N LYS A 204 -11.37 -12.27 -27.19
CA LYS A 204 -10.89 -11.50 -28.35
C LYS A 204 -11.89 -10.45 -28.83
N ASP A 205 -13.17 -10.73 -28.72
CA ASP A 205 -14.24 -9.79 -29.12
C ASP A 205 -14.43 -8.64 -28.13
N LEU A 206 -14.16 -8.88 -26.85
CA LEU A 206 -14.42 -7.91 -25.79
C LEU A 206 -13.25 -7.01 -25.43
N PHE A 207 -12.02 -7.47 -25.59
CA PHE A 207 -10.83 -6.81 -25.09
C PHE A 207 -9.84 -6.43 -26.19
N CYS A 208 -9.04 -5.39 -25.94
CA CYS A 208 -7.94 -5.02 -26.83
C CYS A 208 -6.83 -6.10 -26.83
N GLU A 209 -6.01 -6.12 -27.87
CA GLU A 209 -4.97 -7.15 -28.03
C GLU A 209 -4.01 -7.30 -26.84
N GLU A 210 -3.70 -6.20 -26.16
CA GLU A 210 -2.83 -6.23 -24.98
C GLU A 210 -3.53 -6.95 -23.83
N ASP A 211 -4.80 -6.62 -23.56
CA ASP A 211 -5.58 -7.26 -22.51
C ASP A 211 -5.82 -8.74 -22.82
N VAL A 212 -6.13 -9.09 -24.08
CA VAL A 212 -6.31 -10.49 -24.52
C VAL A 212 -5.08 -11.33 -24.17
N LYS A 213 -3.88 -10.86 -24.51
CA LYS A 213 -2.63 -11.59 -24.21
C LYS A 213 -2.44 -11.81 -22.71
N GLU A 214 -2.75 -10.79 -21.92
CA GLU A 214 -2.61 -10.85 -20.47
C GLU A 214 -3.67 -11.78 -19.84
N ILE A 215 -4.92 -11.71 -20.30
CA ILE A 215 -6.03 -12.53 -19.79
C ILE A 215 -5.81 -14.01 -20.10
N LEU A 216 -5.50 -14.35 -21.34
CA LEU A 216 -5.29 -15.74 -21.75
C LEU A 216 -4.03 -16.37 -21.13
N ALA A 217 -3.09 -15.56 -20.64
CA ALA A 217 -1.94 -16.02 -19.88
C ALA A 217 -2.24 -16.35 -18.41
N ILE A 218 -3.41 -15.95 -17.88
CA ILE A 218 -3.80 -16.26 -16.51
C ILE A 218 -4.28 -17.71 -16.43
N PRO A 219 -3.63 -18.56 -15.60
CA PRO A 219 -4.08 -19.94 -15.45
C PRO A 219 -5.40 -19.98 -14.68
N VAL A 220 -6.42 -20.58 -15.28
CA VAL A 220 -7.69 -20.86 -14.63
C VAL A 220 -7.50 -22.05 -13.67
N ARG A 221 -8.02 -21.93 -12.46
CA ARG A 221 -7.99 -22.99 -11.45
C ARG A 221 -9.41 -23.44 -11.14
N SER A 222 -10.00 -24.17 -12.08
CA SER A 222 -11.34 -24.70 -11.89
C SER A 222 -11.46 -25.50 -10.59
N GLY A 223 -12.56 -25.30 -9.86
CA GLY A 223 -12.81 -25.92 -8.57
C GLY A 223 -12.14 -25.27 -7.35
N MET A 224 -11.42 -24.16 -7.53
CA MET A 224 -10.92 -23.33 -6.43
C MET A 224 -11.66 -22.00 -6.36
N ASP A 225 -11.86 -21.49 -5.17
CA ASP A 225 -12.42 -20.14 -4.98
C ASP A 225 -11.44 -19.04 -5.41
N ASP A 226 -11.99 -17.91 -5.83
CA ASP A 226 -11.22 -16.71 -6.13
C ASP A 226 -10.51 -16.21 -4.86
N GLN A 227 -9.21 -15.95 -4.94
CA GLN A 227 -8.43 -15.57 -3.78
C GLN A 227 -7.70 -14.23 -3.96
N PRO A 228 -7.84 -13.30 -3.00
CA PRO A 228 -7.04 -12.10 -3.00
C PRO A 228 -5.57 -12.44 -2.72
N SER A 229 -4.69 -11.89 -3.54
CA SER A 229 -3.25 -12.11 -3.51
C SER A 229 -2.50 -10.78 -3.48
N TRP A 230 -1.30 -10.76 -2.92
CA TRP A 230 -0.46 -9.58 -2.91
C TRP A 230 0.43 -9.54 -4.15
N HIS A 231 0.18 -8.58 -5.04
CA HIS A 231 0.86 -8.50 -6.34
C HIS A 231 2.39 -8.34 -6.25
N LEU A 232 2.88 -7.70 -5.20
CA LEU A 232 4.31 -7.38 -5.03
C LEU A 232 5.14 -8.53 -4.43
N ASP A 233 4.56 -9.70 -4.28
CA ASP A 233 5.25 -10.92 -3.85
C ASP A 233 4.90 -12.07 -4.79
N PRO A 234 5.87 -12.83 -5.34
CA PRO A 234 5.59 -13.94 -6.27
C PRO A 234 4.69 -15.03 -5.68
N ARG A 235 4.74 -15.22 -4.36
CA ARG A 235 3.87 -16.18 -3.65
C ARG A 235 2.51 -15.59 -3.30
N GLY A 236 2.32 -14.28 -3.52
CA GLY A 236 1.09 -13.56 -3.20
C GLY A 236 0.92 -13.22 -1.72
N VAL A 237 1.99 -13.26 -0.93
CA VAL A 237 1.94 -13.03 0.52
C VAL A 237 2.24 -11.57 0.84
N PHE A 238 1.35 -10.95 1.61
CA PHE A 238 1.53 -9.58 2.07
C PHE A 238 2.72 -9.45 3.03
N SER A 239 3.52 -8.41 2.87
CA SER A 239 4.49 -7.99 3.86
C SER A 239 4.46 -6.48 4.07
N VAL A 240 4.66 -6.05 5.33
CA VAL A 240 4.75 -4.61 5.67
C VAL A 240 5.89 -3.94 4.89
N LYS A 241 6.96 -4.68 4.58
CA LYS A 241 8.08 -4.17 3.79
C LYS A 241 7.66 -3.83 2.36
N SER A 242 6.98 -4.73 1.67
CA SER A 242 6.52 -4.49 0.29
C SER A 242 5.44 -3.41 0.23
N ALA A 243 4.51 -3.39 1.21
CA ALA A 243 3.51 -2.32 1.32
C ALA A 243 4.15 -0.94 1.60
N TYR A 244 5.20 -0.89 2.41
CA TYR A 244 5.97 0.34 2.63
C TYR A 244 6.62 0.84 1.33
N HIS A 245 7.23 -0.05 0.54
CA HIS A 245 7.81 0.32 -0.75
C HIS A 245 6.75 0.79 -1.75
N LEU A 246 5.59 0.14 -1.79
CA LEU A 246 4.46 0.60 -2.58
C LEU A 246 4.03 2.02 -2.19
N GLY A 247 3.81 2.27 -0.91
CA GLY A 247 3.43 3.60 -0.41
C GLY A 247 4.47 4.68 -0.71
N THR A 248 5.77 4.34 -0.65
CA THR A 248 6.83 5.30 -1.05
C THR A 248 6.79 5.59 -2.55
N SER A 249 6.59 4.58 -3.40
CA SER A 249 6.48 4.76 -4.85
C SER A 249 5.27 5.62 -5.24
N ILE A 250 4.12 5.42 -4.61
CA ILE A 250 2.90 6.23 -4.82
C ILE A 250 3.16 7.68 -4.43
N ARG A 251 3.75 7.94 -3.27
CA ARG A 251 4.10 9.28 -2.81
C ARG A 251 5.05 9.99 -3.78
N ASP A 252 6.09 9.29 -4.23
CA ASP A 252 7.10 9.88 -5.12
C ASP A 252 6.52 10.16 -6.51
N ALA A 253 5.64 9.31 -7.01
CA ALA A 253 4.89 9.54 -8.25
C ALA A 253 3.93 10.75 -8.15
N SER A 254 3.28 10.96 -6.99
CA SER A 254 2.44 12.15 -6.78
C SER A 254 3.25 13.44 -6.75
N LYS A 255 4.38 13.47 -6.06
CA LYS A 255 5.29 14.64 -6.03
C LYS A 255 5.79 15.03 -7.42
N ASN A 256 6.13 14.06 -8.26
CA ASN A 256 6.60 14.31 -9.62
C ASN A 256 5.49 14.89 -10.50
N ARG A 257 4.23 14.46 -10.32
CA ARG A 257 3.08 15.06 -11.03
C ARG A 257 2.84 16.51 -10.65
N ASP A 258 2.90 16.82 -9.36
CA ASP A 258 2.72 18.19 -8.86
C ASP A 258 3.86 19.11 -9.34
N ALA A 259 5.10 18.63 -9.38
CA ALA A 259 6.24 19.37 -9.91
C ALA A 259 6.11 19.65 -11.41
N SER A 260 5.61 18.72 -12.21
CA SER A 260 5.41 18.91 -13.65
C SER A 260 4.25 19.85 -13.97
N SER A 261 3.20 19.89 -13.13
CA SER A 261 2.07 20.81 -13.31
C SER A 261 2.42 22.27 -12.96
N SER A 262 3.37 22.50 -12.06
CA SER A 262 3.78 23.83 -11.63
C SER A 262 4.73 24.55 -12.63
N THR A 263 5.32 23.82 -13.57
CA THR A 263 6.19 24.39 -14.63
C THR A 263 5.44 24.87 -15.87
N ALA A 264 4.13 24.62 -15.96
CA ALA A 264 3.28 25.02 -17.09
C ALA A 264 2.56 26.37 -16.85
N THR A 265 3.28 27.42 -16.42
CA THR A 265 2.72 28.78 -16.40
C THR A 265 2.97 29.42 -17.77
N PRO A 266 1.95 29.90 -18.53
CA PRO A 266 2.17 30.56 -19.79
C PRO A 266 2.83 31.91 -19.54
N SER A 267 3.96 32.16 -20.21
CA SER A 267 4.58 33.49 -20.29
C SER A 267 3.62 34.44 -21.00
N TYR A 268 2.97 35.33 -20.27
CA TYR A 268 2.29 36.46 -20.85
C TYR A 268 3.35 37.42 -21.44
N SER A 269 3.51 37.37 -22.74
CA SER A 269 4.22 38.39 -23.52
C SER A 269 3.43 39.70 -23.42
N LYS A 270 3.98 40.69 -22.72
CA LYS A 270 3.54 42.09 -22.85
C LYS A 270 4.00 42.61 -24.21
N LYS A 271 3.06 42.95 -25.06
CA LYS A 271 3.23 43.94 -26.13
C LYS A 271 2.99 45.31 -25.57
#